data_d05325a72506255c4477bd1e17aedcb6
#
_entry.id   d05325a72506255c4477bd1e17aedcb6
#
_cell.length_a   1.000
_cell.length_b   1.000
_cell.length_c   1.000
_cell.angle_alpha   90.00
_cell.angle_beta   90.00
_cell.angle_gamma   90.00
#
_symmetry.space_group_name_H-M   'P 1'
#
loop_
_entity.id
_entity.type
_entity.pdbx_description
1 polymer ?
#
loop_
_entity_poly.entity_id
_entity_poly.type
_entity_poly.pdbx_seq_one_letter_code
_entity_poly.pdbx_strand_id
1 'polypeptide(L)'
;MKIVFMGTPDFAIPSLKILIENNYEILAVVTTPDKERGRGQKVTFTAVKQFAIENSIPVYQPEKLKGNFEFVEQMKSLNPDLFVVVAFRILPKEVFEIPKSGSFNLHGSYL
;
A
#
# COMPACT_ATOMS: atom_id res chain seq x y z
N MET A 1 2.49 4.02 -16.34
CA MET A 1 3.34 3.49 -15.27
C MET A 1 2.49 2.68 -14.30
N LYS A 2 2.95 1.51 -13.97
CA LYS A 2 2.23 0.59 -13.07
C LYS A 2 2.73 0.78 -11.64
N ILE A 3 1.82 1.10 -10.73
CA ILE A 3 2.16 1.47 -9.37
C ILE A 3 1.48 0.56 -8.36
N VAL A 4 2.22 0.18 -7.32
CA VAL A 4 1.62 -0.39 -6.11
C VAL A 4 1.72 0.69 -5.03
N PHE A 5 0.59 1.03 -4.44
CA PHE A 5 0.50 2.06 -3.41
C PHE A 5 0.50 1.41 -2.03
N MET A 6 1.35 1.89 -1.15
CA MET A 6 1.44 1.37 0.22
C MET A 6 1.23 2.50 1.21
N GLY A 7 0.25 2.36 2.08
CA GLY A 7 -0.04 3.39 3.07
C GLY A 7 -1.13 2.97 4.02
N THR A 8 -1.20 3.63 5.15
CA THR A 8 -2.16 3.32 6.18
C THR A 8 -3.00 4.52 6.59
N PRO A 9 -2.39 5.69 6.79
CA PRO A 9 -3.15 6.82 7.35
C PRO A 9 -4.11 7.45 6.35
N ASP A 10 -5.14 8.08 6.91
CA ASP A 10 -6.17 8.72 6.11
C ASP A 10 -5.60 9.76 5.15
N PHE A 11 -4.54 10.46 5.57
CA PHE A 11 -3.97 11.51 4.71
C PHE A 11 -3.26 10.95 3.49
N ALA A 12 -3.10 9.63 3.40
CA ALA A 12 -2.54 9.02 2.19
C ALA A 12 -3.54 9.02 1.03
N ILE A 13 -4.84 9.13 1.32
CA ILE A 13 -5.89 9.07 0.31
C ILE A 13 -5.74 10.18 -0.76
N PRO A 14 -5.47 11.43 -0.40
CA PRO A 14 -5.27 12.45 -1.42
C PRO A 14 -4.16 12.12 -2.41
N SER A 15 -3.06 11.54 -1.92
CA SER A 15 -1.97 11.11 -2.81
C SER A 15 -2.43 10.03 -3.77
N LEU A 16 -3.18 9.07 -3.28
CA LEU A 16 -3.71 7.98 -4.10
C LEU A 16 -4.67 8.52 -5.17
N LYS A 17 -5.54 9.46 -4.77
CA LYS A 17 -6.47 10.09 -5.71
C LYS A 17 -5.74 10.82 -6.83
N ILE A 18 -4.68 11.56 -6.48
CA ILE A 18 -3.89 12.29 -7.47
C ILE A 18 -3.28 11.32 -8.49
N LEU A 19 -2.77 10.19 -8.03
CA LEU A 19 -2.20 9.20 -8.94
C LEU A 19 -3.26 8.67 -9.90
N ILE A 20 -4.44 8.36 -9.40
CA ILE A 20 -5.53 7.86 -10.24
C ILE A 20 -5.96 8.93 -11.24
N GLU A 21 -6.09 10.17 -10.80
CA GLU A 21 -6.52 11.28 -11.67
C GLU A 21 -5.53 11.58 -12.78
N ASN A 22 -4.26 11.25 -12.55
CA ASN A 22 -3.23 11.46 -13.56
C ASN A 22 -2.97 10.21 -14.42
N ASN A 23 -3.92 9.28 -14.39
CA ASN A 23 -3.94 8.10 -15.26
C ASN A 23 -2.81 7.11 -14.99
N TYR A 24 -2.25 7.11 -13.78
CA TYR A 24 -1.35 6.04 -13.39
C TYR A 24 -2.17 4.79 -13.08
N GLU A 25 -1.67 3.66 -13.49
CA GLU A 25 -2.35 2.39 -13.23
C GLU A 25 -1.97 1.91 -11.82
N ILE A 26 -2.95 1.84 -10.94
CA ILE A 26 -2.73 1.34 -9.58
C ILE A 26 -3.03 -0.16 -9.57
N LEU A 27 -1.98 -0.96 -9.51
CA LEU A 27 -2.11 -2.41 -9.55
C LEU A 27 -2.71 -2.96 -8.26
N ALA A 28 -2.37 -2.36 -7.14
CA ALA A 28 -2.80 -2.84 -5.84
C ALA A 28 -2.52 -1.79 -4.78
N VAL A 29 -3.20 -1.94 -3.65
CA VAL A 29 -2.97 -1.14 -2.45
C VAL A 29 -2.51 -2.09 -1.36
N VAL A 30 -1.43 -1.74 -0.67
CA VAL A 30 -0.93 -2.50 0.48
C VAL A 30 -1.16 -1.64 1.72
N THR A 31 -1.81 -2.20 2.72
CA THR A 31 -2.10 -1.49 3.95
C THR A 31 -1.96 -2.45 5.13
N THR A 32 -2.13 -1.94 6.35
CA THR A 32 -2.03 -2.80 7.52
C THR A 32 -3.23 -3.71 7.67
N PRO A 33 -3.07 -4.85 8.36
CA PRO A 33 -4.22 -5.73 8.61
C PRO A 33 -5.34 -5.02 9.36
N ASP A 34 -6.55 -5.48 9.15
CA ASP A 34 -7.72 -4.96 9.85
C ASP A 34 -7.54 -5.19 11.36
N LYS A 35 -8.05 -4.27 12.16
CA LYS A 35 -7.92 -4.34 13.61
C LYS A 35 -9.29 -4.28 14.26
N GLU A 36 -9.44 -5.03 15.35
CA GLU A 36 -10.60 -4.91 16.19
C GLU A 36 -10.43 -3.66 17.06
N ARG A 37 -11.50 -2.91 17.19
CA ARG A 37 -11.47 -1.69 18.00
C ARG A 37 -12.70 -1.60 18.89
N GLY A 38 -12.50 -1.06 20.07
CA GLY A 38 -13.56 -0.75 20.98
C GLY A 38 -14.14 -1.99 21.65
N ARG A 39 -15.15 -1.76 22.47
CA ARG A 39 -15.74 -2.82 23.28
C ARG A 39 -16.56 -3.81 22.46
N GLY A 40 -17.10 -3.38 21.36
CA GLY A 40 -17.87 -4.26 20.49
C GLY A 40 -16.99 -5.14 19.64
N GLN A 41 -15.69 -5.00 19.75
CA GLN A 41 -14.73 -5.77 18.97
C GLN A 41 -15.03 -5.76 17.49
N LYS A 42 -15.43 -4.61 16.99
CA LYS A 42 -15.70 -4.47 15.57
C LYS A 42 -14.38 -4.38 14.82
N VAL A 43 -14.29 -5.12 13.74
CA VAL A 43 -13.16 -5.02 12.84
C VAL A 43 -13.31 -3.74 12.04
N THR A 44 -12.29 -2.89 12.08
CA THR A 44 -12.32 -1.64 11.31
C THR A 44 -11.26 -1.68 10.23
N PHE A 45 -11.64 -1.21 9.06
CA PHE A 45 -10.73 -1.08 7.92
C PHE A 45 -10.02 0.26 8.00
N THR A 46 -8.81 0.34 7.45
CA THR A 46 -8.18 1.64 7.24
C THR A 46 -8.98 2.38 6.17
N ALA A 47 -8.88 3.71 6.18
CA ALA A 47 -9.53 4.51 5.14
C ALA A 47 -8.94 4.19 3.76
N VAL A 48 -7.65 3.88 3.71
CA VAL A 48 -6.99 3.49 2.47
C VAL A 48 -7.59 2.20 1.92
N LYS A 49 -7.85 1.22 2.78
CA LYS A 49 -8.49 -0.03 2.35
C LYS A 49 -9.90 0.23 1.84
N GLN A 50 -10.67 1.04 2.56
CA GLN A 50 -12.04 1.36 2.17
C GLN A 50 -12.05 2.01 0.79
N PHE A 51 -11.17 2.98 0.56
CA PHE A 51 -11.06 3.66 -0.72
C PHE A 51 -10.71 2.69 -1.85
N ALA A 52 -9.78 1.77 -1.59
CA ALA A 52 -9.37 0.79 -2.59
C ALA A 52 -10.54 -0.13 -2.98
N ILE A 53 -11.29 -0.58 -1.98
CA ILE A 53 -12.46 -1.43 -2.23
C ILE A 53 -13.47 -0.69 -3.09
N GLU A 54 -13.74 0.57 -2.77
CA GLU A 54 -14.71 1.38 -3.51
C GLU A 54 -14.28 1.62 -4.96
N ASN A 55 -12.99 1.57 -5.23
CA ASN A 55 -12.45 1.78 -6.58
C ASN A 55 -12.02 0.48 -7.25
N SER A 56 -12.42 -0.65 -6.71
CA SER A 56 -12.12 -1.98 -7.26
C SER A 56 -10.64 -2.26 -7.41
N ILE A 57 -9.84 -1.76 -6.48
CA ILE A 57 -8.40 -1.99 -6.47
C ILE A 57 -8.08 -3.14 -5.51
N PRO A 58 -7.30 -4.14 -5.93
CA PRO A 58 -6.92 -5.24 -5.04
C PRO A 58 -6.18 -4.73 -3.79
N VAL A 59 -6.46 -5.34 -2.65
CA VAL A 59 -5.87 -4.94 -1.36
C VAL A 59 -5.05 -6.09 -0.81
N TYR A 60 -3.83 -5.79 -0.35
CA TYR A 60 -2.96 -6.73 0.33
C TYR A 60 -2.68 -6.22 1.73
N GLN A 61 -2.77 -7.11 2.72
CA GLN A 61 -2.63 -6.71 4.13
C GLN A 61 -1.66 -7.65 4.86
N PRO A 62 -0.37 -7.62 4.48
CA PRO A 62 0.59 -8.52 5.11
C PRO A 62 0.84 -8.14 6.56
N GLU A 63 0.86 -9.12 7.46
CA GLU A 63 1.20 -8.87 8.85
C GLU A 63 2.69 -8.60 9.00
N LYS A 64 3.50 -9.32 8.24
CA LYS A 64 4.95 -9.17 8.23
C LYS A 64 5.41 -8.78 6.84
N LEU A 65 6.43 -7.95 6.78
CA LEU A 65 7.08 -7.61 5.51
C LEU A 65 8.40 -8.34 5.37
N LYS A 66 9.15 -8.45 6.47
CA LYS A 66 10.45 -9.12 6.46
C LYS A 66 10.27 -10.63 6.50
N GLY A 67 10.95 -11.34 5.62
CA GLY A 67 10.88 -12.79 5.58
C GLY A 67 9.53 -13.32 5.13
N ASN A 68 8.74 -12.49 4.48
CA ASN A 68 7.42 -12.89 3.99
C ASN A 68 7.53 -13.26 2.51
N PHE A 69 7.88 -14.52 2.26
CA PHE A 69 8.09 -15.01 0.91
C PHE A 69 6.84 -14.89 0.05
N GLU A 70 5.68 -15.19 0.63
CA GLU A 70 4.42 -15.13 -0.11
C GLU A 70 4.14 -13.72 -0.62
N PHE A 71 4.33 -12.71 0.25
CA PHE A 71 4.09 -11.32 -0.13
C PHE A 71 5.06 -10.89 -1.22
N VAL A 72 6.33 -11.28 -1.10
CA VAL A 72 7.33 -10.95 -2.11
C VAL A 72 6.92 -11.51 -3.47
N GLU A 73 6.48 -12.77 -3.51
CA GLU A 73 6.06 -13.38 -4.76
C GLU A 73 4.79 -12.72 -5.32
N GLN A 74 3.86 -12.34 -4.46
CA GLN A 74 2.67 -11.63 -4.90
C GLN A 74 3.04 -10.31 -5.57
N MET A 75 3.95 -9.55 -4.96
CA MET A 75 4.36 -8.27 -5.51
C MET A 75 5.12 -8.44 -6.82
N LYS A 76 5.99 -9.44 -6.89
CA LYS A 76 6.72 -9.73 -8.13
C LYS A 76 5.77 -10.08 -9.27
N SER A 77 4.73 -10.84 -8.97
CA SER A 77 3.78 -11.28 -9.99
C SER A 77 2.98 -10.13 -10.59
N LEU A 78 2.85 -9.03 -9.85
CA LEU A 78 2.19 -7.83 -10.36
C LEU A 78 3.05 -7.07 -11.36
N ASN A 79 4.35 -7.31 -11.35
CA ASN A 79 5.31 -6.67 -12.26
C ASN A 79 5.23 -5.14 -12.19
N PRO A 80 5.35 -4.55 -10.99
CA PRO A 80 5.19 -3.11 -10.85
C PRO A 80 6.39 -2.32 -11.37
N ASP A 81 6.12 -1.10 -11.82
CA ASP A 81 7.18 -0.17 -12.20
C ASP A 81 7.68 0.59 -10.98
N LEU A 82 6.80 0.90 -10.05
CA LEU A 82 7.14 1.75 -8.91
C LEU A 82 6.29 1.39 -7.70
N PHE A 83 6.88 1.42 -6.51
CA PHE A 83 6.13 1.43 -5.26
C PHE A 83 6.07 2.89 -4.77
N VAL A 84 4.88 3.36 -4.46
CA VAL A 84 4.68 4.64 -3.80
C VAL A 84 4.29 4.37 -2.36
N VAL A 85 5.15 4.75 -1.43
CA VAL A 85 4.99 4.42 0.00
C VAL A 85 4.72 5.71 0.76
N VAL A 86 3.58 5.78 1.44
CA VAL A 86 3.17 6.98 2.17
C VAL A 86 2.96 6.63 3.63
N ALA A 87 3.90 7.03 4.48
CA ALA A 87 3.84 6.83 5.93
C ALA A 87 3.46 5.39 6.30
N PHE A 88 4.18 4.45 5.73
CA PHE A 88 3.96 3.04 5.95
C PHE A 88 5.14 2.45 6.72
N ARG A 89 5.11 1.14 6.97
CA ARG A 89 6.21 0.44 7.63
C ARG A 89 7.47 0.49 6.77
N ILE A 90 8.63 0.35 7.41
CA ILE A 90 9.91 0.27 6.68
C ILE A 90 9.92 -1.00 5.83
N LEU A 91 10.20 -0.83 4.55
CA LEU A 91 10.25 -1.96 3.63
C LEU A 91 11.61 -2.64 3.73
N PRO A 92 11.66 -3.96 3.91
CA PRO A 92 12.93 -4.68 3.82
C PRO A 92 13.43 -4.66 2.39
N LYS A 93 14.72 -4.90 2.22
CA LYS A 93 15.38 -4.84 0.93
C LYS A 93 14.71 -5.74 -0.11
N GLU A 94 14.32 -6.96 0.30
CA GLU A 94 13.69 -7.91 -0.62
C GLU A 94 12.37 -7.40 -1.17
N VAL A 95 11.77 -6.40 -0.53
CA VAL A 95 10.51 -5.80 -0.98
C VAL A 95 10.76 -4.54 -1.79
N PHE A 96 11.56 -3.60 -1.28
CA PHE A 96 11.68 -2.31 -1.96
C PHE A 96 12.45 -2.39 -3.27
N GLU A 97 13.17 -3.48 -3.52
CA GLU A 97 13.88 -3.68 -4.78
C GLU A 97 13.04 -4.31 -5.88
N ILE A 98 11.81 -4.71 -5.57
CA ILE A 98 10.97 -5.41 -6.56
C ILE A 98 10.63 -4.54 -7.79
N PRO A 99 10.19 -3.27 -7.62
CA PRO A 99 9.77 -2.50 -8.79
C PRO A 99 10.94 -2.12 -9.70
N LYS A 100 10.66 -2.05 -10.98
CA LYS A 100 11.70 -1.71 -11.98
C LYS A 100 12.35 -0.36 -11.71
N SER A 101 11.56 0.62 -11.30
CA SER A 101 12.03 1.98 -11.03
C SER A 101 12.26 2.25 -9.54
N GLY A 102 12.10 1.23 -8.70
CA GLY A 102 12.36 1.36 -7.27
C GLY A 102 11.15 1.78 -6.46
N SER A 103 11.43 2.22 -5.24
CA SER A 103 10.38 2.61 -4.30
C SER A 103 10.54 4.07 -3.93
N PHE A 104 9.45 4.81 -3.98
CA PHE A 104 9.42 6.21 -3.60
C PHE A 104 8.70 6.34 -2.28
N ASN A 105 9.39 6.84 -1.26
CA ASN A 105 8.84 6.95 0.08
C ASN A 105 8.51 8.40 0.41
N LEU A 106 7.24 8.67 0.64
CA LEU A 106 6.78 10.01 0.99
C LEU A 106 6.48 10.05 2.48
N HIS A 107 7.21 10.89 3.20
CA HIS A 107 6.99 11.07 4.63
C HIS A 107 6.05 12.25 4.86
N GLY A 108 4.98 12.01 5.55
CA GLY A 108 3.97 13.03 5.80
C GLY A 108 4.38 14.12 6.76
N SER A 109 5.47 13.92 7.44
CA SER A 109 5.94 14.93 8.34
C SER A 109 6.91 15.87 7.67
N TYR A 110 7.25 16.15 7.29
CA TYR A 110 8.22 16.82 6.90
C TYR A 110 8.48 17.85 7.07
N LEU A 111 8.56 17.80 7.56
CA LEU A 111 8.93 18.44 7.70
C LEU A 111 9.36 18.82 7.85
#